data_c40a5b497719fc2973f48bcb043b34d8
#
_entry.id   c40a5b497719fc2973f48bcb043b34d8
#
_cell.length_a   1.000
_cell.length_b   1.000
_cell.length_c   1.000
_cell.angle_alpha   90.00
_cell.angle_beta   90.00
_cell.angle_gamma   90.00
#
_symmetry.space_group_name_H-M   'P 1'
#
loop_
_entity.id
_entity.type
_entity.pdbx_description
1 polymer ?
#
loop_
_entity_poly.entity_id
_entity_poly.type
_entity_poly.pdbx_seq_one_letter_code
_entity_poly.pdbx_strand_id
1 'polypeptide(L)'
;MKTLLIIFLSLFLSLQAYAAGMDEDNTIVKPRDYKKAVKLIKKEDYTGAIKLLEEVLEKSKYQKDPDILNEYAFALRKSGNLEKAENYDNKALDIDPAHRGALEYLGELFVDTKRIDEAKKVLAKLNGCLCGEYSELKSYIEQSN
;
A
#
# COMPACT_ATOMS: atom_id res chain seq x y z
N MET A 1 -25.36 60.97 22.14
CA MET A 1 -25.60 59.51 21.93
C MET A 1 -25.21 59.10 20.50
N LYS A 2 -23.96 59.35 20.06
CA LYS A 2 -23.47 58.96 18.71
C LYS A 2 -22.07 58.36 18.70
N THR A 3 -21.53 57.98 19.85
CA THR A 3 -20.14 57.47 20.00
C THR A 3 -20.05 56.02 20.47
N LEU A 4 -21.16 55.28 20.58
CA LEU A 4 -21.17 53.91 21.09
C LEU A 4 -21.32 52.82 19.99
N LEU A 5 -21.41 53.22 18.70
CA LEU A 5 -21.68 52.28 17.59
C LEU A 5 -20.44 51.89 16.79
N ILE A 6 -19.25 52.41 17.13
CA ILE A 6 -18.04 52.15 16.31
C ILE A 6 -17.16 51.07 16.93
N ILE A 7 -17.36 50.72 18.21
CA ILE A 7 -16.50 49.74 18.89
C ILE A 7 -16.91 48.29 18.67
N PHE A 8 -18.14 48.03 18.21
CA PHE A 8 -18.58 46.63 17.93
C PHE A 8 -18.26 46.08 16.53
N LEU A 9 -17.76 46.91 15.61
CA LEU A 9 -17.43 46.46 14.26
C LEU A 9 -15.97 46.02 14.06
N SER A 10 -15.10 46.32 15.02
CA SER A 10 -13.67 45.93 14.95
C SER A 10 -13.34 44.61 15.59
N LEU A 11 -14.30 43.96 16.28
CA LEU A 11 -14.06 42.67 16.96
C LEU A 11 -14.50 41.44 16.15
N PHE A 12 -15.12 41.66 14.97
CA PHE A 12 -15.62 40.57 14.12
C PHE A 12 -14.71 40.20 12.93
N LEU A 13 -13.57 40.91 12.76
CA LEU A 13 -12.66 40.67 11.62
C LEU A 13 -11.43 39.88 11.98
N SER A 14 -11.26 39.36 13.20
CA SER A 14 -10.06 38.63 13.61
C SER A 14 -10.27 37.12 13.79
N LEU A 15 -11.41 36.55 13.37
CA LEU A 15 -11.68 35.12 13.55
C LEU A 15 -11.87 34.32 12.25
N GLN A 16 -11.41 34.85 11.11
CA GLN A 16 -11.49 34.13 9.83
C GLN A 16 -10.14 33.74 9.21
N ALA A 17 -9.06 33.79 9.97
CA ALA A 17 -7.72 33.43 9.46
C ALA A 17 -7.14 32.15 10.10
N TYR A 18 -7.99 31.23 10.57
CA TYR A 18 -7.49 29.99 11.19
C TYR A 18 -8.10 28.71 10.63
N ALA A 19 -8.50 28.75 9.37
CA ALA A 19 -8.94 27.56 8.64
C ALA A 19 -8.28 27.48 7.25
N ALA A 20 -7.02 27.87 7.14
CA ALA A 20 -6.16 27.33 6.09
C ALA A 20 -5.73 25.97 6.64
N GLY A 21 -6.51 24.93 6.35
CA GLY A 21 -6.14 23.57 6.61
C GLY A 21 -4.74 23.35 6.06
N MET A 22 -3.81 22.99 6.93
CA MET A 22 -2.66 22.24 6.53
C MET A 22 -3.23 20.92 6.02
N ASP A 23 -3.44 20.80 4.72
CA ASP A 23 -3.32 19.52 4.05
C ASP A 23 -1.86 19.13 4.25
N GLU A 24 -1.55 18.53 5.39
CA GLU A 24 -0.35 17.71 5.50
C GLU A 24 -0.52 16.65 4.43
N ASP A 25 0.17 16.85 3.31
CA ASP A 25 0.47 15.80 2.35
C ASP A 25 1.23 14.71 3.13
N ASN A 26 0.45 13.81 3.75
CA ASN A 26 0.95 12.71 4.56
C ASN A 26 1.48 11.59 3.65
N THR A 27 2.08 11.96 2.52
CA THR A 27 2.80 11.02 1.69
C THR A 27 4.06 10.59 2.45
N ILE A 28 4.02 9.37 2.96
CA ILE A 28 5.18 8.77 3.62
C ILE A 28 6.29 8.63 2.57
N VAL A 29 7.34 9.46 2.70
CA VAL A 29 8.49 9.36 1.80
C VAL A 29 9.18 8.02 2.03
N LYS A 30 9.20 7.18 1.02
CA LYS A 30 9.83 5.87 1.06
C LYS A 30 11.33 5.97 1.40
N PRO A 31 11.84 5.18 2.36
CA PRO A 31 13.23 5.25 2.79
C PRO A 31 14.19 4.73 1.72
N ARG A 32 15.47 5.09 1.85
CA ARG A 32 16.52 4.66 0.90
C ARG A 32 16.60 3.13 0.82
N ASP A 33 16.46 2.44 1.94
CA ASP A 33 16.61 0.98 1.99
C ASP A 33 15.42 0.26 1.33
N TYR A 34 14.21 0.80 1.39
CA TYR A 34 13.10 0.36 0.54
C TYR A 34 13.45 0.46 -0.96
N LYS A 35 13.98 1.60 -1.39
CA LYS A 35 14.38 1.78 -2.80
C LYS A 35 15.50 0.82 -3.23
N LYS A 36 16.40 0.44 -2.30
CA LYS A 36 17.42 -0.58 -2.56
C LYS A 36 16.78 -1.97 -2.64
N ALA A 37 15.86 -2.30 -1.73
CA ALA A 37 15.16 -3.58 -1.73
C ALA A 37 14.40 -3.81 -3.04
N VAL A 38 13.66 -2.82 -3.54
CA VAL A 38 12.98 -2.88 -4.85
C VAL A 38 13.98 -3.13 -6.00
N LYS A 39 15.20 -2.56 -5.93
CA LYS A 39 16.24 -2.85 -6.92
C LYS A 39 16.77 -4.29 -6.82
N LEU A 40 16.84 -4.86 -5.60
CA LEU A 40 17.23 -6.26 -5.39
C LEU A 40 16.14 -7.20 -5.91
N ILE A 41 14.87 -6.89 -5.68
CA ILE A 41 13.74 -7.64 -6.25
C ILE A 41 13.84 -7.72 -7.78
N LYS A 42 14.11 -6.57 -8.44
CA LYS A 42 14.30 -6.53 -9.91
C LYS A 42 15.49 -7.36 -10.40
N LYS A 43 16.44 -7.67 -9.52
CA LYS A 43 17.59 -8.55 -9.79
C LYS A 43 17.38 -9.99 -9.29
N GLU A 44 16.16 -10.30 -8.83
CA GLU A 44 15.77 -11.58 -8.24
C GLU A 44 16.57 -11.96 -6.98
N ASP A 45 17.25 -10.98 -6.35
CA ASP A 45 17.87 -11.16 -5.03
C ASP A 45 16.83 -10.96 -3.92
N TYR A 46 15.93 -11.92 -3.80
CA TYR A 46 14.83 -11.86 -2.84
C TYR A 46 15.34 -11.95 -1.38
N THR A 47 16.41 -12.68 -1.13
CA THR A 47 17.00 -12.78 0.22
C THR A 47 17.54 -11.43 0.68
N GLY A 48 18.28 -10.74 -0.18
CA GLY A 48 18.79 -9.39 0.12
C GLY A 48 17.65 -8.38 0.29
N ALA A 49 16.61 -8.48 -0.54
CA ALA A 49 15.43 -7.62 -0.45
C ALA A 49 14.68 -7.82 0.86
N ILE A 50 14.41 -9.07 1.26
CA ILE A 50 13.75 -9.42 2.52
C ILE A 50 14.46 -8.79 3.70
N LYS A 51 15.79 -8.94 3.79
CA LYS A 51 16.56 -8.36 4.89
C LYS A 51 16.39 -6.85 4.99
N LEU A 52 16.50 -6.12 3.87
CA LEU A 52 16.32 -4.65 3.88
C LEU A 52 14.90 -4.23 4.22
N LEU A 53 13.88 -4.97 3.76
CA LEU A 53 12.49 -4.66 4.06
C LEU A 53 12.13 -4.95 5.52
N GLU A 54 12.71 -5.99 6.13
CA GLU A 54 12.59 -6.23 7.57
C GLU A 54 13.15 -5.05 8.37
N GLU A 55 14.37 -4.60 8.07
CA GLU A 55 14.98 -3.42 8.72
C GLU A 55 14.15 -2.13 8.54
N VAL A 56 13.44 -1.99 7.41
CA VAL A 56 12.53 -0.87 7.17
C VAL A 56 11.28 -1.01 8.04
N LEU A 57 10.68 -2.20 8.10
CA LEU A 57 9.46 -2.49 8.84
C LEU A 57 9.65 -2.47 10.36
N GLU A 58 10.87 -2.58 10.88
CA GLU A 58 11.17 -2.35 12.30
C GLU A 58 10.87 -0.90 12.74
N LYS A 59 10.91 0.05 11.81
CA LYS A 59 10.64 1.46 12.09
C LYS A 59 9.13 1.71 12.10
N SER A 60 8.58 2.14 13.22
CA SER A 60 7.13 2.28 13.47
C SER A 60 6.37 3.03 12.36
N LYS A 61 6.96 4.08 11.80
CA LYS A 61 6.35 4.88 10.73
C LYS A 61 6.11 4.15 9.41
N TYR A 62 6.79 3.01 9.18
CA TYR A 62 6.67 2.23 7.95
C TYR A 62 5.89 0.93 8.11
N GLN A 63 5.57 0.53 9.34
CA GLN A 63 4.86 -0.72 9.64
C GLN A 63 3.45 -0.79 9.04
N LYS A 64 2.87 0.36 8.72
CA LYS A 64 1.54 0.50 8.11
C LYS A 64 1.59 1.11 6.72
N ASP A 65 2.69 0.96 6.01
CA ASP A 65 2.81 1.40 4.63
C ASP A 65 2.47 0.23 3.69
N PRO A 66 1.33 0.27 2.97
CA PRO A 66 0.86 -0.88 2.18
C PRO A 66 1.82 -1.25 1.05
N ASP A 67 2.51 -0.28 0.43
CA ASP A 67 3.50 -0.60 -0.61
C ASP A 67 4.69 -1.39 -0.04
N ILE A 68 5.18 -1.00 1.15
CA ILE A 68 6.32 -1.68 1.78
C ILE A 68 5.93 -3.10 2.21
N LEU A 69 4.72 -3.26 2.77
CA LEU A 69 4.18 -4.57 3.14
C LEU A 69 4.02 -5.48 1.92
N ASN A 70 3.49 -4.95 0.81
CA ASN A 70 3.30 -5.67 -0.44
C ASN A 70 4.65 -6.10 -1.08
N GLU A 71 5.64 -5.22 -1.17
CA GLU A 71 6.97 -5.59 -1.69
C GLU A 71 7.66 -6.65 -0.82
N TYR A 72 7.43 -6.60 0.49
CA TYR A 72 7.95 -7.61 1.40
C TYR A 72 7.24 -8.96 1.20
N ALA A 73 5.91 -8.94 1.05
CA ALA A 73 5.13 -10.15 0.73
C ALA A 73 5.57 -10.77 -0.61
N PHE A 74 5.76 -9.95 -1.64
CA PHE A 74 6.27 -10.41 -2.92
C PHE A 74 7.62 -11.12 -2.80
N ALA A 75 8.59 -10.49 -2.13
CA ALA A 75 9.91 -11.09 -1.94
C ALA A 75 9.83 -12.40 -1.14
N LEU A 76 8.98 -12.48 -0.11
CA LEU A 76 8.72 -13.70 0.66
C LEU A 76 8.13 -14.81 -0.22
N ARG A 77 7.11 -14.50 -1.05
CA ARG A 77 6.50 -15.47 -1.96
C ARG A 77 7.54 -16.02 -2.93
N LYS A 78 8.31 -15.14 -3.56
CA LYS A 78 9.36 -15.54 -4.52
C LYS A 78 10.49 -16.33 -3.87
N SER A 79 10.72 -16.18 -2.56
CA SER A 79 11.65 -17.00 -1.79
C SER A 79 11.06 -18.31 -1.25
N GLY A 80 9.77 -18.59 -1.51
CA GLY A 80 9.06 -19.79 -1.08
C GLY A 80 8.42 -19.71 0.32
N ASN A 81 8.47 -18.57 1.00
CA ASN A 81 7.83 -18.39 2.31
C ASN A 81 6.37 -17.93 2.14
N LEU A 82 5.52 -18.84 1.64
CA LEU A 82 4.17 -18.54 1.19
C LEU A 82 3.24 -18.10 2.33
N GLU A 83 3.33 -18.74 3.50
CA GLU A 83 2.49 -18.41 4.65
C GLU A 83 2.74 -16.96 5.15
N LYS A 84 4.02 -16.61 5.29
CA LYS A 84 4.40 -15.25 5.69
C LYS A 84 4.03 -14.23 4.62
N ALA A 85 4.17 -14.56 3.35
CA ALA A 85 3.76 -13.72 2.22
C ALA A 85 2.26 -13.41 2.28
N GLU A 86 1.40 -14.44 2.41
CA GLU A 86 -0.05 -14.26 2.54
C GLU A 86 -0.42 -13.34 3.70
N ASN A 87 0.24 -13.50 4.85
CA ASN A 87 0.01 -12.64 6.01
C ASN A 87 0.33 -11.17 5.73
N TYR A 88 1.42 -10.88 5.00
CA TYR A 88 1.83 -9.51 4.72
C TYR A 88 1.01 -8.87 3.61
N ASP A 89 0.57 -9.62 2.58
CA ASP A 89 -0.39 -9.11 1.59
C ASP A 89 -1.74 -8.78 2.25
N ASN A 90 -2.22 -9.64 3.15
CA ASN A 90 -3.44 -9.33 3.91
C ASN A 90 -3.28 -8.08 4.78
N LYS A 91 -2.14 -7.88 5.46
CA LYS A 91 -1.86 -6.64 6.18
C LYS A 91 -1.88 -5.40 5.29
N ALA A 92 -1.34 -5.50 4.07
CA ALA A 92 -1.41 -4.42 3.10
C ALA A 92 -2.86 -4.11 2.72
N LEU A 93 -3.68 -5.15 2.50
CA LEU A 93 -5.09 -5.02 2.14
C LEU A 93 -5.99 -4.60 3.31
N ASP A 94 -5.60 -4.85 4.56
CA ASP A 94 -6.29 -4.30 5.75
C ASP A 94 -6.13 -2.79 5.85
N ILE A 95 -5.03 -2.25 5.31
CA ILE A 95 -4.73 -0.81 5.29
C ILE A 95 -5.33 -0.16 4.04
N ASP A 96 -5.10 -0.74 2.88
CA ASP A 96 -5.64 -0.32 1.59
C ASP A 96 -6.31 -1.50 0.88
N PRO A 97 -7.62 -1.69 1.06
CA PRO A 97 -8.37 -2.79 0.43
C PRO A 97 -8.38 -2.79 -1.10
N ALA A 98 -7.99 -1.65 -1.71
CA ALA A 98 -7.90 -1.48 -3.15
C ALA A 98 -6.45 -1.50 -3.67
N HIS A 99 -5.48 -1.86 -2.85
CA HIS A 99 -4.07 -1.92 -3.22
C HIS A 99 -3.84 -2.97 -4.31
N ARG A 100 -3.69 -2.50 -5.55
CA ARG A 100 -3.68 -3.37 -6.74
C ARG A 100 -2.57 -4.42 -6.72
N GLY A 101 -1.34 -4.02 -6.37
CA GLY A 101 -0.23 -4.96 -6.28
C GLY A 101 -0.45 -6.05 -5.23
N ALA A 102 -1.01 -5.71 -4.05
CA ALA A 102 -1.31 -6.71 -3.02
C ALA A 102 -2.44 -7.66 -3.45
N LEU A 103 -3.46 -7.16 -4.17
CA LEU A 103 -4.49 -8.02 -4.77
C LEU A 103 -3.89 -8.96 -5.81
N GLU A 104 -3.04 -8.46 -6.71
CA GLU A 104 -2.37 -9.27 -7.71
C GLU A 104 -1.51 -10.37 -7.07
N TYR A 105 -0.59 -9.99 -6.16
CA TYR A 105 0.37 -10.94 -5.57
C TYR A 105 -0.31 -11.97 -4.66
N LEU A 106 -1.33 -11.57 -3.89
CA LEU A 106 -2.16 -12.51 -3.14
C LEU A 106 -2.91 -13.48 -4.05
N GLY A 107 -3.43 -13.00 -5.17
CA GLY A 107 -4.08 -13.84 -6.17
C GLY A 107 -3.12 -14.85 -6.79
N GLU A 108 -1.92 -14.44 -7.16
CA GLU A 108 -0.87 -15.35 -7.66
C GLU A 108 -0.45 -16.37 -6.59
N LEU A 109 -0.32 -15.96 -5.32
CA LEU A 109 -0.04 -16.85 -4.20
C LEU A 109 -1.12 -17.92 -4.06
N PHE A 110 -2.38 -17.56 -4.22
CA PHE A 110 -3.48 -18.54 -4.21
C PHE A 110 -3.39 -19.53 -5.36
N VAL A 111 -2.95 -19.10 -6.54
CA VAL A 111 -2.67 -20.01 -7.67
C VAL A 111 -1.51 -20.96 -7.31
N ASP A 112 -0.40 -20.44 -6.79
CA ASP A 112 0.78 -21.22 -6.38
C ASP A 112 0.40 -22.31 -5.35
N THR A 113 -0.54 -22.00 -4.47
CA THR A 113 -1.06 -22.91 -3.42
C THR A 113 -2.27 -23.74 -3.86
N LYS A 114 -2.65 -23.72 -5.14
CA LYS A 114 -3.80 -24.45 -5.72
C LYS A 114 -5.17 -24.00 -5.20
N ARG A 115 -5.26 -22.79 -4.69
CA ARG A 115 -6.48 -22.15 -4.17
C ARG A 115 -7.12 -21.28 -5.25
N ILE A 116 -7.46 -21.88 -6.40
CA ILE A 116 -7.88 -21.19 -7.63
C ILE A 116 -9.16 -20.36 -7.42
N ASP A 117 -10.13 -20.87 -6.63
CA ASP A 117 -11.37 -20.15 -6.37
C ASP A 117 -11.14 -18.86 -5.56
N GLU A 118 -10.14 -18.85 -4.67
CA GLU A 118 -9.74 -17.67 -3.92
C GLU A 118 -9.01 -16.67 -4.83
N ALA A 119 -8.16 -17.16 -5.72
CA ALA A 119 -7.52 -16.32 -6.74
C ALA A 119 -8.57 -15.60 -7.63
N LYS A 120 -9.62 -16.31 -8.06
CA LYS A 120 -10.73 -15.71 -8.82
C LYS A 120 -11.51 -14.65 -8.02
N LYS A 121 -11.71 -14.86 -6.72
CA LYS A 121 -12.34 -13.86 -5.84
C LYS A 121 -11.49 -12.59 -5.73
N VAL A 122 -10.17 -12.74 -5.63
CA VAL A 122 -9.25 -11.60 -5.61
C VAL A 122 -9.22 -10.89 -6.96
N LEU A 123 -9.17 -11.63 -8.06
CA LEU A 123 -9.26 -11.06 -9.41
C LEU A 123 -10.54 -10.23 -9.60
N ALA A 124 -11.66 -10.68 -9.04
CA ALA A 124 -12.93 -9.94 -9.11
C ALA A 124 -12.86 -8.57 -8.41
N LYS A 125 -12.01 -8.38 -7.40
CA LYS A 125 -11.79 -7.08 -6.75
C LYS A 125 -11.02 -6.10 -7.65
N LEU A 126 -10.22 -6.60 -8.59
CA LEU A 126 -9.54 -5.79 -9.61
C LEU A 126 -10.43 -5.50 -10.83
N ASN A 127 -11.65 -6.06 -10.89
CA ASN A 127 -12.53 -5.88 -12.03
C ASN A 127 -12.89 -4.40 -12.20
N GLY A 128 -12.80 -3.92 -13.45
CA GLY A 128 -13.08 -2.53 -13.81
C GLY A 128 -11.88 -1.59 -13.71
N CYS A 129 -10.74 -2.00 -13.15
CA CYS A 129 -9.52 -1.24 -13.35
C CYS A 129 -8.96 -1.48 -14.76
N LEU A 130 -8.57 -0.44 -15.45
CA LEU A 130 -7.78 -0.52 -16.68
C LEU A 130 -6.29 -0.62 -16.32
N CYS A 131 -5.93 -1.66 -15.54
CA CYS A 131 -4.62 -1.80 -14.92
C CYS A 131 -3.93 -3.12 -15.34
N GLY A 132 -2.60 -3.14 -15.29
CA GLY A 132 -1.78 -4.30 -15.63
C GLY A 132 -2.05 -5.48 -14.69
N GLU A 133 -2.22 -5.20 -13.41
CA GLU A 133 -2.39 -6.17 -12.33
C GLU A 133 -3.60 -7.11 -12.58
N TYR A 134 -4.70 -6.57 -13.12
CA TYR A 134 -5.84 -7.41 -13.52
C TYR A 134 -5.46 -8.39 -14.65
N SER A 135 -4.77 -7.89 -15.67
CA SER A 135 -4.38 -8.68 -16.83
C SER A 135 -3.36 -9.76 -16.48
N GLU A 136 -2.41 -9.42 -15.61
CA GLU A 136 -1.35 -10.30 -15.14
C GLU A 136 -1.92 -11.42 -14.28
N LEU A 137 -2.73 -11.11 -13.27
CA LEU A 137 -3.37 -12.13 -12.44
C LEU A 137 -4.33 -13.01 -13.24
N LYS A 138 -5.11 -12.43 -14.16
CA LYS A 138 -6.00 -13.20 -15.02
C LYS A 138 -5.22 -14.23 -15.84
N SER A 139 -4.14 -13.79 -16.48
CA SER A 139 -3.25 -14.66 -17.27
C SER A 139 -2.62 -15.77 -16.40
N TYR A 140 -2.22 -15.43 -15.18
CA TYR A 140 -1.62 -16.37 -14.24
C TYR A 140 -2.60 -17.50 -13.85
N ILE A 141 -3.86 -17.14 -13.59
CA ILE A 141 -4.94 -18.12 -13.32
C ILE A 141 -5.19 -19.02 -14.53
N GLU A 142 -5.25 -18.42 -15.73
CA GLU A 142 -5.53 -19.17 -16.97
C GLU A 142 -4.42 -20.19 -17.31
N GLN A 143 -3.17 -19.88 -17.01
CA GLN A 143 -2.01 -20.77 -17.24
C GLN A 143 -1.90 -21.90 -16.22
N SER A 144 -2.62 -21.84 -15.11
CA SER A 144 -2.57 -22.83 -14.03
C SER A 144 -3.59 -23.97 -14.16
N ASN A 145 -4.50 -23.90 -15.15
CA ASN A 145 -5.59 -24.86 -15.38
C ASN A 145 -5.18 -26.02 -16.30
#